data_b45f9cc4cd039859501252d08c84ac94
#
_entry.id   b45f9cc4cd039859501252d08c84ac94
#
_cell.length_a   1.000
_cell.length_b   1.000
_cell.length_c   1.000
_cell.angle_alpha   90.00
_cell.angle_beta   90.00
_cell.angle_gamma   90.00
#
_symmetry.space_group_name_H-M   'P 1'
#
loop_
_entity.id
_entity.type
_entity.pdbx_description
1 polymer ?
#
loop_
_entity_poly.entity_id
_entity_poly.type
_entity_poly.pdbx_seq_one_letter_code
_entity_poly.pdbx_strand_id
1 'polypeptide(L)'
;MNVKSFFYHVSPRLLISLQFLYHFHRLLNWFSPKDLNEKINWLKFNSDMSLWTLCADKYRVREYIHEKGLDDTLVKLYGVWEKAEDVDWDSLPDSFVLKTNNGSGDILVCKDKSKLDIENTVRLYSALLSKSFSETNG
;
A
#
# COMPACT_ATOMS: atom_id res chain seq x y z
N MET A 1 20.75 -3.75 9.83
CA MET A 1 19.79 -2.68 10.17
C MET A 1 20.04 -1.52 9.23
N ASN A 2 19.06 -1.15 8.42
CA ASN A 2 19.19 -0.06 7.44
C ASN A 2 19.21 1.29 8.19
N VAL A 3 20.00 2.26 7.74
CA VAL A 3 20.12 3.60 8.36
C VAL A 3 18.73 4.27 8.50
N LYS A 4 17.83 4.10 7.53
CA LYS A 4 16.45 4.59 7.60
C LYS A 4 15.65 3.96 8.75
N SER A 5 15.77 2.64 8.96
CA SER A 5 15.11 1.93 10.05
C SER A 5 15.60 2.43 11.42
N PHE A 6 16.89 2.67 11.57
CA PHE A 6 17.45 3.22 12.80
C PHE A 6 16.87 4.60 13.13
N PHE A 7 16.83 5.54 12.18
CA PHE A 7 16.27 6.87 12.39
C PHE A 7 14.76 6.86 12.64
N TYR A 8 14.02 5.91 12.05
CA TYR A 8 12.59 5.76 12.30
C TYR A 8 12.29 5.37 13.75
N HIS A 9 13.10 4.49 14.34
CA HIS A 9 12.97 4.08 15.75
C HIS A 9 13.39 5.17 16.74
N VAL A 10 14.38 6.00 16.37
CA VAL A 10 14.88 7.07 17.26
C VAL A 10 14.00 8.33 17.21
N SER A 11 13.60 8.77 16.02
CA SER A 11 12.72 9.93 15.85
C SER A 11 12.05 9.95 14.49
N PRO A 12 10.82 9.42 14.35
CA PRO A 12 10.07 9.46 13.10
C PRO A 12 9.89 10.88 12.54
N ARG A 13 9.69 11.87 13.42
CA ARG A 13 9.57 13.28 13.01
C ARG A 13 10.85 13.81 12.38
N LEU A 14 12.01 13.44 12.92
CA LEU A 14 13.30 13.87 12.36
C LEU A 14 13.51 13.27 10.97
N LEU A 15 13.23 11.95 10.82
CA LEU A 15 13.36 11.29 9.53
C LEU A 15 12.47 11.96 8.47
N ILE A 16 11.21 12.22 8.80
CA ILE A 16 10.27 12.89 7.90
C ILE A 16 10.72 14.32 7.58
N SER A 17 11.26 15.04 8.56
CA SER A 17 11.80 16.40 8.33
C SER A 17 12.97 16.39 7.35
N LEU A 18 13.87 15.41 7.47
CA LEU A 18 15.00 15.26 6.54
C LEU A 18 14.53 14.86 5.14
N GLN A 19 13.58 13.93 5.04
CA GLN A 19 12.97 13.56 3.74
C GLN A 19 12.26 14.75 3.10
N PHE A 20 11.51 15.50 3.87
CA PHE A 20 10.82 16.70 3.40
C PHE A 20 11.81 17.76 2.90
N LEU A 21 12.87 18.01 3.65
CA LEU A 21 13.95 18.91 3.24
C LEU A 21 14.61 18.46 1.94
N TYR A 22 14.88 17.16 1.81
CA TYR A 22 15.47 16.60 0.60
C TYR A 22 14.58 16.78 -0.63
N HIS A 23 13.25 16.54 -0.50
CA HIS A 23 12.33 16.60 -1.64
C HIS A 23 11.87 18.03 -1.98
N PHE A 24 11.67 18.87 -0.97
CA PHE A 24 11.08 20.21 -1.14
C PHE A 24 12.08 21.35 -0.98
N HIS A 25 13.34 21.07 -0.62
CA HIS A 25 14.42 22.04 -0.41
C HIS A 25 14.06 23.13 0.61
N ARG A 26 13.20 22.83 1.58
CA ARG A 26 12.77 23.70 2.67
C ARG A 26 12.43 22.90 3.91
N LEU A 27 12.44 23.56 5.07
CA LEU A 27 12.08 22.90 6.33
C LEU A 27 10.59 22.67 6.45
N LEU A 28 10.21 21.52 7.03
CA LEU A 28 8.84 21.18 7.36
C LEU A 28 8.39 22.00 8.58
N ASN A 29 7.30 22.74 8.44
CA ASN A 29 6.72 23.51 9.54
C ASN A 29 5.74 22.65 10.36
N TRP A 30 6.22 22.16 11.50
CA TRP A 30 5.43 21.34 12.41
C TRP A 30 4.43 22.12 13.28
N PHE A 31 4.62 23.43 13.44
CA PHE A 31 3.81 24.25 14.34
C PHE A 31 2.65 24.94 13.65
N SER A 32 2.83 25.34 12.41
CA SER A 32 1.81 26.03 11.62
C SER A 32 1.91 25.59 10.15
N PRO A 33 1.44 24.37 9.82
CA PRO A 33 1.51 23.83 8.45
C PRO A 33 0.66 24.69 7.50
N LYS A 34 1.26 25.19 6.42
CA LYS A 34 0.60 26.10 5.48
C LYS A 34 0.07 25.41 4.23
N ASP A 35 0.83 24.47 3.68
CA ASP A 35 0.45 23.76 2.47
C ASP A 35 0.01 22.31 2.76
N LEU A 36 -0.49 21.63 1.70
CA LEU A 36 -1.02 20.28 1.80
C LEU A 36 0.01 19.27 2.30
N ASN A 37 1.27 19.35 1.82
CA ASN A 37 2.30 18.38 2.19
C ASN A 37 2.69 18.54 3.67
N GLU A 38 2.78 19.76 4.16
CA GLU A 38 3.00 20.05 5.59
C GLU A 38 1.83 19.53 6.44
N LYS A 39 0.58 19.80 6.02
CA LYS A 39 -0.63 19.36 6.72
C LYS A 39 -0.73 17.83 6.77
N ILE A 40 -0.45 17.12 5.68
CA ILE A 40 -0.44 15.66 5.67
C ILE A 40 0.59 15.11 6.66
N ASN A 41 1.82 15.66 6.67
CA ASN A 41 2.83 15.21 7.61
C ASN A 41 2.50 15.54 9.05
N TRP A 42 1.90 16.71 9.32
CA TRP A 42 1.43 17.09 10.64
C TRP A 42 0.32 16.15 11.14
N LEU A 43 -0.66 15.82 10.29
CA LEU A 43 -1.78 14.91 10.61
C LEU A 43 -1.29 13.53 11.02
N LYS A 44 -0.23 12.98 10.41
CA LYS A 44 0.34 11.67 10.79
C LYS A 44 0.71 11.53 12.27
N PHE A 45 0.95 12.64 12.96
CA PHE A 45 1.37 12.64 14.37
C PHE A 45 0.36 13.31 15.32
N ASN A 46 -0.65 13.95 14.80
CA ASN A 46 -1.58 14.76 15.60
C ASN A 46 -3.05 14.39 15.38
N SER A 47 -3.34 13.33 14.61
CA SER A 47 -4.69 12.82 14.42
C SER A 47 -4.76 11.30 14.52
N ASP A 48 -5.95 10.77 14.71
CA ASP A 48 -6.21 9.34 14.58
C ASP A 48 -6.09 8.94 13.11
N MET A 49 -5.16 8.03 12.81
CA MET A 49 -4.87 7.55 11.46
C MET A 49 -5.57 6.21 11.15
N SER A 50 -6.42 5.69 12.03
CA SER A 50 -7.05 4.37 11.86
C SER A 50 -7.88 4.30 10.58
N LEU A 51 -8.69 5.33 10.32
CA LEU A 51 -9.47 5.41 9.08
C LEU A 51 -8.58 5.51 7.83
N TRP A 52 -7.48 6.23 7.90
CA TRP A 52 -6.54 6.34 6.78
C TRP A 52 -5.88 5.00 6.48
N THR A 53 -5.49 4.28 7.53
CA THR A 53 -4.93 2.93 7.42
C THR A 53 -5.94 1.95 6.81
N LEU A 54 -7.20 2.02 7.26
CA LEU A 54 -8.30 1.22 6.70
C LEU A 54 -8.50 1.54 5.21
N CYS A 55 -8.55 2.83 4.85
CA CYS A 55 -8.73 3.25 3.46
C CYS A 55 -7.53 2.96 2.55
N ALA A 56 -6.33 2.86 3.10
CA ALA A 56 -5.13 2.48 2.34
C ALA A 56 -5.07 0.97 2.04
N ASP A 57 -5.71 0.15 2.84
CA ASP A 57 -5.85 -1.29 2.63
C ASP A 57 -6.87 -1.57 1.52
N LYS A 58 -6.40 -2.11 0.38
CA LYS A 58 -7.23 -2.30 -0.83
C LYS A 58 -8.35 -3.32 -0.66
N TYR A 59 -8.25 -4.20 0.35
CA TYR A 59 -9.28 -5.17 0.67
C TYR A 59 -10.24 -4.63 1.75
N ARG A 60 -9.71 -4.14 2.87
CA ARG A 60 -10.51 -3.66 4.00
C ARG A 60 -11.30 -2.39 3.70
N VAL A 61 -10.83 -1.53 2.79
CA VAL A 61 -11.59 -0.35 2.35
C VAL A 61 -12.95 -0.70 1.75
N ARG A 62 -13.13 -1.93 1.25
CA ARG A 62 -14.42 -2.40 0.69
C ARG A 62 -15.50 -2.47 1.76
N GLU A 63 -15.15 -2.88 2.99
CA GLU A 63 -16.07 -2.88 4.14
C GLU A 63 -16.54 -1.46 4.46
N TYR A 64 -15.61 -0.50 4.51
CA TYR A 64 -15.94 0.91 4.72
C TYR A 64 -16.84 1.47 3.60
N ILE A 65 -16.59 1.12 2.35
CA ILE A 65 -17.42 1.53 1.21
C ILE A 65 -18.83 0.92 1.31
N HIS A 66 -18.92 -0.35 1.71
CA HIS A 66 -20.19 -1.03 1.98
C HIS A 66 -20.99 -0.34 3.09
N GLU A 67 -20.36 -0.02 4.22
CA GLU A 67 -20.98 0.73 5.32
C GLU A 67 -21.52 2.11 4.90
N LYS A 68 -20.95 2.71 3.85
CA LYS A 68 -21.42 3.99 3.28
C LYS A 68 -22.51 3.82 2.20
N GLY A 69 -22.93 2.60 1.89
CA GLY A 69 -23.91 2.32 0.86
C GLY A 69 -23.43 2.63 -0.56
N LEU A 70 -22.12 2.49 -0.80
CA LEU A 70 -21.48 2.83 -2.08
C LEU A 70 -20.99 1.58 -2.83
N ASP A 71 -21.62 0.44 -2.65
CA ASP A 71 -21.24 -0.84 -3.26
C ASP A 71 -21.11 -0.79 -4.78
N ASP A 72 -21.96 -0.01 -5.43
CA ASP A 72 -21.96 0.17 -6.89
C ASP A 72 -20.65 0.75 -7.43
N THR A 73 -19.83 1.36 -6.57
CA THR A 73 -18.51 1.87 -6.94
C THR A 73 -17.42 0.82 -6.90
N LEU A 74 -17.69 -0.34 -6.30
CA LEU A 74 -16.73 -1.42 -6.12
C LEU A 74 -16.65 -2.30 -7.37
N VAL A 75 -15.43 -2.46 -7.90
CA VAL A 75 -15.19 -3.47 -8.92
C VAL A 75 -15.33 -4.87 -8.34
N LYS A 76 -15.69 -5.84 -9.19
CA LYS A 76 -15.83 -7.25 -8.79
C LYS A 76 -14.52 -7.76 -8.20
N LEU A 77 -14.60 -8.37 -7.02
CA LEU A 77 -13.52 -9.08 -6.38
C LEU A 77 -13.62 -10.56 -6.74
N TYR A 78 -12.58 -11.13 -7.31
CA TYR A 78 -12.54 -12.55 -7.70
C TYR A 78 -11.95 -13.42 -6.60
N GLY A 79 -11.03 -12.89 -5.79
CA GLY A 79 -10.44 -13.60 -4.67
C GLY A 79 -9.46 -12.74 -3.87
N VAL A 80 -9.10 -13.23 -2.69
CA VAL A 80 -8.07 -12.69 -1.82
C VAL A 80 -7.25 -13.86 -1.30
N TRP A 81 -5.94 -13.79 -1.44
CA TRP A 81 -5.02 -14.84 -1.02
C TRP A 81 -3.88 -14.24 -0.22
N GLU A 82 -3.42 -14.93 0.80
CA GLU A 82 -2.30 -14.46 1.63
C GLU A 82 -0.95 -14.72 0.97
N LYS A 83 -0.88 -15.76 0.13
CA LYS A 83 0.33 -16.14 -0.60
C LYS A 83 0.06 -16.21 -2.09
N ALA A 84 1.07 -15.93 -2.89
CA ALA A 84 0.95 -16.00 -4.34
C ALA A 84 0.76 -17.44 -4.84
N GLU A 85 1.26 -18.42 -4.10
CA GLU A 85 1.13 -19.85 -4.39
C GLU A 85 -0.30 -20.35 -4.23
N ASP A 86 -1.11 -19.70 -3.38
CA ASP A 86 -2.47 -20.11 -3.06
C ASP A 86 -3.51 -19.58 -4.07
N VAL A 87 -3.09 -18.76 -5.04
CA VAL A 87 -3.98 -18.18 -6.05
C VAL A 87 -4.63 -19.28 -6.90
N ASP A 88 -5.96 -19.33 -6.87
CA ASP A 88 -6.74 -20.25 -7.70
C ASP A 88 -6.88 -19.67 -9.13
N TRP A 89 -5.86 -19.96 -9.95
CA TRP A 89 -5.79 -19.46 -11.33
C TRP A 89 -6.92 -19.99 -12.21
N ASP A 90 -7.46 -21.18 -11.91
CA ASP A 90 -8.50 -21.81 -12.71
C ASP A 90 -9.84 -21.08 -12.55
N SER A 91 -10.14 -20.59 -11.36
CA SER A 91 -11.35 -19.83 -11.05
C SER A 91 -11.35 -18.40 -11.61
N LEU A 92 -10.17 -17.87 -11.99
CA LEU A 92 -10.06 -16.53 -12.53
C LEU A 92 -10.57 -16.43 -13.97
N PRO A 93 -11.23 -15.32 -14.37
CA PRO A 93 -11.64 -15.09 -15.76
C PRO A 93 -10.42 -14.90 -16.67
N ASP A 94 -10.64 -14.88 -18.00
CA ASP A 94 -9.58 -14.68 -18.98
C ASP A 94 -8.86 -13.33 -18.84
N SER A 95 -9.55 -12.32 -18.33
CA SER A 95 -8.95 -11.02 -18.05
C SER A 95 -9.23 -10.58 -16.61
N PHE A 96 -8.18 -10.16 -15.91
CA PHE A 96 -8.25 -9.72 -14.52
C PHE A 96 -7.09 -8.79 -14.16
N VAL A 97 -7.19 -8.19 -12.98
CA VAL A 97 -6.11 -7.41 -12.38
C VAL A 97 -5.72 -8.05 -11.05
N LEU A 98 -4.44 -8.36 -10.89
CA LEU A 98 -3.85 -8.82 -9.64
C LEU A 98 -3.05 -7.67 -9.00
N LYS A 99 -3.18 -7.49 -7.70
CA LYS A 99 -2.50 -6.44 -6.94
C LYS A 99 -2.07 -6.96 -5.58
N THR A 100 -0.95 -6.47 -5.05
CA THR A 100 -0.66 -6.63 -3.62
C THR A 100 -1.56 -5.69 -2.82
N ASN A 101 -1.96 -6.11 -1.62
CA ASN A 101 -2.86 -5.31 -0.77
C ASN A 101 -2.15 -4.06 -0.23
N ASN A 102 -0.93 -4.20 0.23
CA ASN A 102 -0.12 -3.20 0.92
C ASN A 102 0.92 -2.50 0.02
N GLY A 103 1.12 -2.98 -1.23
CA GLY A 103 2.07 -2.40 -2.18
C GLY A 103 1.52 -1.20 -2.94
N SER A 104 2.44 -0.39 -3.48
CA SER A 104 2.14 0.71 -4.40
C SER A 104 2.86 0.46 -5.72
N GLY A 105 2.09 0.29 -6.81
CA GLY A 105 2.66 0.06 -8.15
C GLY A 105 2.78 -1.41 -8.55
N ASP A 106 2.58 -2.36 -7.64
CA ASP A 106 2.66 -3.80 -7.92
C ASP A 106 1.34 -4.30 -8.52
N ILE A 107 1.12 -3.99 -9.80
CA ILE A 107 -0.12 -4.27 -10.51
C ILE A 107 0.17 -5.11 -11.75
N LEU A 108 -0.45 -6.28 -11.84
CA LEU A 108 -0.51 -7.09 -13.04
C LEU A 108 -1.87 -6.90 -13.71
N VAL A 109 -1.88 -6.43 -14.94
CA VAL A 109 -3.07 -6.38 -15.80
C VAL A 109 -3.00 -7.55 -16.76
N CYS A 110 -3.70 -8.64 -16.46
CA CYS A 110 -3.85 -9.78 -17.36
C CYS A 110 -5.01 -9.51 -18.33
N LYS A 111 -4.72 -9.44 -19.62
CA LYS A 111 -5.73 -9.29 -20.68
C LYS A 111 -6.15 -10.61 -21.30
N ASP A 112 -5.33 -11.64 -21.18
CA ASP A 112 -5.51 -12.96 -21.75
C ASP A 112 -4.75 -13.98 -20.88
N LYS A 113 -5.50 -14.73 -20.08
CA LYS A 113 -4.95 -15.71 -19.13
C LYS A 113 -4.15 -16.83 -19.84
N SER A 114 -4.51 -17.19 -21.08
CA SER A 114 -3.80 -18.23 -21.83
C SER A 114 -2.35 -17.89 -22.16
N LYS A 115 -2.00 -16.59 -22.09
CA LYS A 115 -0.64 -16.07 -22.35
C LYS A 115 0.11 -15.71 -21.07
N LEU A 116 -0.50 -15.92 -19.91
CA LEU A 116 0.11 -15.59 -18.64
C LEU A 116 1.14 -16.65 -18.23
N ASP A 117 2.36 -16.23 -17.96
CA ASP A 117 3.37 -17.05 -17.30
C ASP A 117 3.06 -17.08 -15.79
N ILE A 118 2.26 -18.08 -15.38
CA ILE A 118 1.81 -18.25 -14.00
C ILE A 118 2.99 -18.46 -13.07
N GLU A 119 3.96 -19.30 -13.44
CA GLU A 119 5.11 -19.62 -12.59
C GLU A 119 5.95 -18.38 -12.30
N ASN A 120 6.26 -17.60 -13.32
CA ASN A 120 6.97 -16.34 -13.16
C ASN A 120 6.17 -15.31 -12.36
N THR A 121 4.84 -15.28 -12.53
CA THR A 121 3.94 -14.40 -11.78
C THR A 121 3.94 -14.74 -10.29
N VAL A 122 3.80 -16.02 -9.94
CA VAL A 122 3.87 -16.51 -8.56
C VAL A 122 5.21 -16.11 -7.93
N ARG A 123 6.33 -16.39 -8.60
CA ARG A 123 7.67 -16.03 -8.10
C ARG A 123 7.82 -14.54 -7.86
N LEU A 124 7.32 -13.70 -8.77
CA LEU A 124 7.38 -12.24 -8.64
C LEU A 124 6.56 -11.76 -7.42
N TYR A 125 5.32 -12.21 -7.28
CA TYR A 125 4.43 -11.78 -6.20
C TYR A 125 4.88 -12.31 -4.84
N SER A 126 5.44 -13.51 -4.74
CA SER A 126 6.06 -14.04 -3.52
C SER A 126 7.24 -13.18 -3.07
N ALA A 127 8.06 -12.71 -4.02
CA ALA A 127 9.16 -11.79 -3.73
C ALA A 127 8.66 -10.39 -3.29
N LEU A 128 7.57 -9.90 -3.87
CA LEU A 128 6.96 -8.62 -3.48
C LEU A 128 6.37 -8.69 -2.07
N LEU A 129 5.65 -9.75 -1.76
CA LEU A 129 5.07 -9.98 -0.43
C LEU A 129 6.16 -10.11 0.65
N SER A 130 7.27 -10.81 0.38
CA SER A 130 8.37 -10.95 1.34
C SER A 130 9.08 -9.63 1.65
N LYS A 131 9.24 -8.73 0.68
CA LYS A 131 9.81 -7.38 0.89
C LYS A 131 8.91 -6.52 1.78
N SER A 132 7.61 -6.55 1.55
CA SER A 132 6.64 -5.81 2.34
C SER A 132 6.64 -6.21 3.80
N PHE A 133 6.75 -7.51 4.10
CA PHE A 133 6.90 -8.01 5.48
C PHE A 133 8.16 -7.52 6.17
N SER A 134 9.28 -7.40 5.45
CA SER A 134 10.55 -6.92 6.02
C SER A 134 10.55 -5.42 6.31
N GLU A 135 9.77 -4.63 5.56
CA GLU A 135 9.65 -3.18 5.77
C GLU A 135 8.69 -2.80 6.91
N THR A 136 7.71 -3.66 7.22
CA THR A 136 6.74 -3.44 8.32
C THR A 136 7.23 -3.96 9.66
N ASN A 137 8.19 -4.89 9.69
CA ASN A 137 8.74 -5.50 10.91
C ASN A 137 10.18 -5.09 11.22
N GLY A 138 10.73 -4.09 10.52
CA GLY A 138 12.11 -3.62 10.67
C GLY A 138 12.21 -2.25 11.40
#